data_b91a664e86b0fae841973ed99607b0f4
#
_entry.id   b91a664e86b0fae841973ed99607b0f4
#
_cell.length_a   1.000
_cell.length_b   1.000
_cell.length_c   1.000
_cell.angle_alpha   90.00
_cell.angle_beta   90.00
_cell.angle_gamma   90.00
#
_symmetry.space_group_name_H-M   'P 1'
#
loop_
_entity.id
_entity.type
_entity.pdbx_description
1 polymer ?
#
loop_
_entity_poly.entity_id
_entity_poly.type
_entity_poly.pdbx_seq_one_letter_code
_entity_poly.pdbx_strand_id
1 'polypeptide(L)'
;MAYVDTNTLISYYFDEEKLHEISVRIFNVLRAMRKKIYISSLTLVELYSAIARNLSRYRLPPHYMVLDEERKIHALVKDILEHLKPILVDDEPKLELFDKSSVFHIYKKTINYVATLKLRSLDLLHITYAIEFAKRGLVDMFVTLDKELINRKQVLESLGLKVMDFS
;
A
#
# COMPACT_ATOMS: atom_id res chain seq x y z
N MET A 1 -9.18 -4.01 10.94
CA MET A 1 -7.86 -3.40 10.65
C MET A 1 -7.64 -3.47 9.15
N ALA A 2 -7.00 -2.46 8.52
CA ALA A 2 -6.94 -2.35 7.06
C ALA A 2 -5.50 -2.27 6.56
N TYR A 3 -5.12 -3.08 5.57
CA TYR A 3 -3.91 -2.86 4.79
C TYR A 3 -4.25 -1.92 3.63
N VAL A 4 -3.51 -0.84 3.49
CA VAL A 4 -3.78 0.20 2.49
C VAL A 4 -2.64 0.26 1.48
N ASP A 5 -2.97 0.24 0.20
CA ASP A 5 -1.98 0.35 -0.86
C ASP A 5 -1.45 1.80 -1.03
N THR A 6 -0.35 1.93 -1.74
CA THR A 6 0.35 3.19 -1.95
C THR A 6 -0.51 4.23 -2.69
N ASN A 7 -1.24 3.81 -3.73
CA ASN A 7 -2.04 4.72 -4.54
C ASN A 7 -3.16 5.37 -3.71
N THR A 8 -3.74 4.62 -2.78
CA THR A 8 -4.79 5.12 -1.89
C THR A 8 -4.24 6.17 -0.91
N LEU A 9 -3.02 5.97 -0.38
CA LEU A 9 -2.36 6.92 0.51
C LEU A 9 -2.04 8.24 -0.22
N ILE A 10 -1.44 8.14 -1.41
CA ILE A 10 -1.08 9.28 -2.24
C ILE A 10 -2.33 10.07 -2.66
N SER A 11 -3.35 9.38 -3.16
CA SER A 11 -4.61 10.01 -3.57
C SER A 11 -5.35 10.67 -2.40
N TYR A 12 -5.17 10.20 -1.17
CA TYR A 12 -5.72 10.86 -0.01
C TYR A 12 -4.98 12.15 0.35
N TYR A 13 -3.66 12.15 0.23
CA TYR A 13 -2.83 13.27 0.69
C TYR A 13 -2.79 14.43 -0.31
N PHE A 14 -2.73 14.16 -1.61
CA PHE A 14 -2.65 15.17 -2.67
C PHE A 14 -4.01 15.40 -3.33
N ASP A 15 -4.49 16.64 -3.28
CA ASP A 15 -5.78 17.06 -3.87
C ASP A 15 -5.75 17.10 -5.39
N GLU A 16 -4.55 17.16 -6.01
CA GLU A 16 -4.38 17.04 -7.45
C GLU A 16 -4.61 15.62 -8.00
N GLU A 17 -4.67 14.61 -7.14
CA GLU A 17 -4.91 13.24 -7.59
C GLU A 17 -6.37 13.03 -7.99
N LYS A 18 -6.57 12.36 -9.15
CA LYS A 18 -7.91 12.15 -9.74
C LYS A 18 -8.89 11.43 -8.81
N LEU A 19 -8.36 10.61 -7.91
CA LEU A 19 -9.16 9.79 -6.99
C LEU A 19 -9.15 10.35 -5.56
N HIS A 20 -8.72 11.61 -5.37
CA HIS A 20 -8.64 12.26 -4.07
C HIS A 20 -9.95 12.17 -3.28
N GLU A 21 -11.07 12.60 -3.86
CA GLU A 21 -12.38 12.60 -3.19
C GLU A 21 -12.82 11.19 -2.76
N ILE A 22 -12.51 10.18 -3.58
CA ILE A 22 -12.80 8.79 -3.25
C ILE A 22 -11.95 8.34 -2.07
N SER A 23 -10.66 8.67 -2.10
CA SER A 23 -9.72 8.35 -1.01
C SER A 23 -10.16 9.02 0.30
N VAL A 24 -10.56 10.28 0.27
CA VAL A 24 -11.07 10.99 1.45
C VAL A 24 -12.29 10.27 2.04
N ARG A 25 -13.22 9.82 1.19
CA ARG A 25 -14.38 9.03 1.66
C ARG A 25 -13.96 7.70 2.28
N ILE A 26 -13.01 7.00 1.66
CA ILE A 26 -12.42 5.75 2.19
C ILE A 26 -11.88 5.98 3.61
N PHE A 27 -11.01 6.96 3.78
CA PHE A 27 -10.39 7.22 5.09
C PHE A 27 -11.42 7.69 6.13
N ASN A 28 -12.45 8.42 5.74
CA ASN A 28 -13.54 8.79 6.64
C ASN A 28 -14.31 7.54 7.13
N VAL A 29 -14.58 6.59 6.24
CA VAL A 29 -15.21 5.31 6.61
C VAL A 29 -14.29 4.50 7.52
N LEU A 30 -12.99 4.39 7.21
CA LEU A 30 -12.03 3.68 8.07
C LEU A 30 -11.96 4.30 9.47
N ARG A 31 -11.97 5.63 9.58
CA ARG A 31 -12.00 6.36 10.87
C ARG A 31 -13.30 6.09 11.63
N ALA A 32 -14.46 6.16 10.95
CA ALA A 32 -15.76 5.86 11.56
C ALA A 32 -15.81 4.43 12.10
N MET A 33 -15.21 3.47 11.38
CA MET A 33 -15.10 2.08 11.79
C MET A 33 -13.97 1.85 12.82
N ARG A 34 -13.23 2.89 13.23
CA ARG A 34 -12.05 2.81 14.12
C ARG A 34 -11.01 1.81 13.65
N LYS A 35 -10.83 1.67 12.33
CA LYS A 35 -9.85 0.76 11.75
C LYS A 35 -8.45 1.38 11.83
N LYS A 36 -7.50 0.62 12.34
CA LYS A 36 -6.08 0.95 12.22
C LYS A 36 -5.61 0.66 10.79
N ILE A 37 -4.72 1.51 10.28
CA ILE A 37 -4.12 1.40 8.95
C ILE A 37 -2.78 0.70 9.09
N TYR A 38 -2.54 -0.28 8.23
CA TYR A 38 -1.29 -1.02 8.15
C TYR A 38 -0.68 -0.87 6.76
N ILE A 39 0.63 -0.78 6.71
CA ILE A 39 1.44 -0.74 5.48
C ILE A 39 2.62 -1.70 5.60
N SER A 40 3.19 -2.07 4.46
CA SER A 40 4.42 -2.86 4.38
C SER A 40 5.62 -2.00 4.00
N SER A 41 6.83 -2.55 4.08
CA SER A 41 8.05 -1.95 3.55
C SER A 41 7.93 -1.66 2.04
N LEU A 42 7.22 -2.50 1.29
CA LEU A 42 6.92 -2.26 -0.13
C LEU A 42 6.15 -0.95 -0.31
N THR A 43 5.10 -0.71 0.48
CA THR A 43 4.33 0.54 0.46
C THR A 43 5.24 1.75 0.69
N LEU A 44 6.18 1.63 1.62
CA LEU A 44 7.13 2.71 1.91
C LEU A 44 8.04 3.01 0.70
N VAL A 45 8.62 1.97 0.08
CA VAL A 45 9.44 2.13 -1.13
C VAL A 45 8.65 2.76 -2.28
N GLU A 46 7.41 2.34 -2.46
CA GLU A 46 6.55 2.89 -3.50
C GLU A 46 6.13 4.34 -3.23
N LEU A 47 5.89 4.74 -1.97
CA LEU A 47 5.64 6.13 -1.60
C LEU A 47 6.79 7.03 -2.05
N TYR A 48 8.03 6.68 -1.71
CA TYR A 48 9.22 7.41 -2.15
C TYR A 48 9.31 7.49 -3.67
N SER A 49 9.15 6.35 -4.35
CA SER A 49 9.23 6.27 -5.81
C SER A 49 8.14 7.08 -6.51
N ALA A 50 6.90 7.01 -6.03
CA ALA A 50 5.78 7.71 -6.63
C ALA A 50 5.86 9.23 -6.42
N ILE A 51 6.27 9.68 -5.23
CA ILE A 51 6.48 11.10 -4.95
C ILE A 51 7.63 11.64 -5.80
N ALA A 52 8.76 10.93 -5.89
CA ALA A 52 9.89 11.35 -6.72
C ALA A 52 9.48 11.55 -8.19
N ARG A 53 8.72 10.62 -8.77
CA ARG A 53 8.27 10.70 -10.16
C ARG A 53 7.25 11.80 -10.43
N ASN A 54 6.48 12.21 -9.43
CA ASN A 54 5.38 13.15 -9.59
C ASN A 54 5.58 14.48 -8.85
N LEU A 55 6.76 14.73 -8.29
CA LEU A 55 7.03 15.87 -7.43
C LEU A 55 6.63 17.21 -8.05
N SER A 56 6.87 17.38 -9.35
CA SER A 56 6.53 18.60 -10.09
C SER A 56 5.02 18.82 -10.31
N ARG A 57 4.20 17.80 -10.08
CA ARG A 57 2.74 17.88 -10.26
C ARG A 57 2.03 18.40 -9.00
N TYR A 58 2.67 18.27 -7.85
CA TYR A 58 2.05 18.61 -6.58
C TYR A 58 2.31 20.05 -6.19
N ARG A 59 1.27 20.74 -5.70
CA ARG A 59 1.37 22.10 -5.15
C ARG A 59 1.92 22.03 -3.74
N LEU A 60 3.20 22.31 -3.62
CA LEU A 60 3.86 22.23 -2.33
C LEU A 60 3.79 23.56 -1.58
N PRO A 61 3.56 23.52 -0.25
CA PRO A 61 3.67 24.70 0.59
C PRO A 61 5.04 25.39 0.49
N PRO A 62 5.13 26.72 0.72
CA PRO A 62 6.38 27.46 0.52
C PRO A 62 7.59 26.95 1.28
N HIS A 63 7.39 26.34 2.45
CA HIS A 63 8.49 25.80 3.26
C HIS A 63 9.21 24.61 2.61
N TYR A 64 8.57 23.90 1.65
CA TYR A 64 9.26 22.88 0.87
C TYR A 64 10.16 23.49 -0.23
N MET A 65 9.89 24.71 -0.68
CA MET A 65 10.58 25.30 -1.82
C MET A 65 12.06 25.59 -1.54
N VAL A 66 12.45 25.71 -0.27
CA VAL A 66 13.84 25.92 0.16
C VAL A 66 14.65 24.63 0.28
N LEU A 67 14.00 23.47 0.17
CA LEU A 67 14.65 22.16 0.24
C LEU A 67 15.11 21.73 -1.14
N ASP A 68 16.22 20.98 -1.20
CA ASP A 68 16.58 20.21 -2.38
C ASP A 68 15.58 19.07 -2.64
N GLU A 69 15.68 18.43 -3.81
CA GLU A 69 14.72 17.43 -4.26
C GLU A 69 14.65 16.22 -3.30
N GLU A 70 15.78 15.72 -2.86
CA GLU A 70 15.86 14.58 -1.95
C GLU A 70 15.18 14.90 -0.62
N ARG A 71 15.50 16.03 -0.03
CA ARG A 71 14.88 16.48 1.23
C ARG A 71 13.38 16.75 1.09
N LYS A 72 12.93 17.27 -0.06
CA LYS A 72 11.48 17.40 -0.36
C LYS A 72 10.78 16.07 -0.33
N ILE A 73 11.32 15.06 -1.01
CA ILE A 73 10.74 13.72 -1.06
C ILE A 73 10.65 13.13 0.35
N HIS A 74 11.74 13.19 1.11
CA HIS A 74 11.77 12.70 2.49
C HIS A 74 10.75 13.41 3.38
N ALA A 75 10.67 14.73 3.31
CA ALA A 75 9.73 15.51 4.10
C ALA A 75 8.28 15.17 3.75
N LEU A 76 7.94 15.04 2.46
CA LEU A 76 6.60 14.69 2.02
C LEU A 76 6.19 13.28 2.47
N VAL A 77 7.07 12.29 2.34
CA VAL A 77 6.78 10.94 2.84
C VAL A 77 6.55 10.98 4.35
N LYS A 78 7.40 11.68 5.09
CA LYS A 78 7.25 11.84 6.53
C LYS A 78 5.91 12.48 6.89
N ASP A 79 5.51 13.54 6.20
CA ASP A 79 4.23 14.22 6.44
C ASP A 79 3.03 13.32 6.16
N ILE A 80 3.07 12.53 5.07
CA ILE A 80 2.03 11.52 4.80
C ILE A 80 1.92 10.53 5.95
N LEU A 81 3.05 10.02 6.42
CA LEU A 81 3.09 9.03 7.51
C LEU A 81 2.63 9.65 8.84
N GLU A 82 3.03 10.88 9.15
CA GLU A 82 2.61 11.59 10.37
C GLU A 82 1.11 11.94 10.34
N HIS A 83 0.59 12.30 9.16
CA HIS A 83 -0.83 12.65 9.00
C HIS A 83 -1.74 11.42 9.11
N LEU A 84 -1.38 10.33 8.45
CA LEU A 84 -2.17 9.10 8.40
C LEU A 84 -1.89 8.14 9.56
N LYS A 85 -0.73 8.26 10.18
CA LYS A 85 -0.24 7.39 11.27
C LYS A 85 -0.42 5.90 10.99
N PRO A 86 -0.02 5.41 9.81
CA PRO A 86 -0.10 3.99 9.52
C PRO A 86 0.89 3.22 10.40
N ILE A 87 0.57 1.98 10.66
CA ILE A 87 1.46 1.04 11.34
C ILE A 87 2.28 0.34 10.25
N LEU A 88 3.57 0.63 10.20
CA LEU A 88 4.50 -0.13 9.37
C LEU A 88 4.72 -1.50 10.02
N VAL A 89 4.43 -2.55 9.29
CA VAL A 89 4.69 -3.91 9.75
C VAL A 89 6.09 -4.34 9.36
N ASP A 90 6.84 -4.81 10.33
CA ASP A 90 8.19 -5.30 10.12
C ASP A 90 8.20 -6.52 9.18
N ASP A 91 9.13 -6.52 8.24
CA ASP A 91 9.39 -7.68 7.40
C ASP A 91 10.00 -8.80 8.25
N GLU A 92 9.49 -10.00 8.06
CA GLU A 92 10.12 -11.17 8.67
C GLU A 92 11.41 -11.49 7.91
N PRO A 93 12.59 -11.46 8.55
CA PRO A 93 13.86 -11.77 7.91
C PRO A 93 14.02 -13.28 7.69
N LYS A 94 12.99 -13.89 7.14
CA LYS A 94 12.92 -15.34 6.92
C LYS A 94 13.31 -15.66 5.48
N LEU A 95 14.32 -16.52 5.34
CA LEU A 95 14.71 -17.10 4.06
C LEU A 95 14.08 -18.48 3.88
N GLU A 96 13.67 -18.76 2.66
CA GLU A 96 13.17 -20.08 2.26
C GLU A 96 13.93 -20.58 1.03
N LEU A 97 14.10 -21.89 0.96
CA LEU A 97 14.78 -22.52 -0.17
C LEU A 97 13.87 -22.45 -1.41
N PHE A 98 14.42 -21.94 -2.50
CA PHE A 98 13.83 -21.98 -3.82
C PHE A 98 14.86 -22.58 -4.79
N ASP A 99 14.62 -23.81 -5.22
CA ASP A 99 15.60 -24.62 -5.93
C ASP A 99 16.94 -24.69 -5.13
N LYS A 100 18.04 -24.21 -5.69
CA LYS A 100 19.37 -24.20 -5.04
C LYS A 100 19.71 -22.89 -4.34
N SER A 101 18.77 -21.93 -4.30
CA SER A 101 18.97 -20.58 -3.77
C SER A 101 18.02 -20.28 -2.63
N SER A 102 18.45 -19.45 -1.70
CA SER A 102 17.59 -18.91 -0.65
C SER A 102 17.00 -17.59 -1.09
N VAL A 103 15.68 -17.43 -0.94
CA VAL A 103 14.93 -16.22 -1.23
C VAL A 103 14.15 -15.77 0.00
N PHE A 104 13.85 -14.48 0.11
CA PHE A 104 12.97 -14.03 1.18
C PHE A 104 11.59 -14.68 1.10
N HIS A 105 11.08 -15.06 2.26
CA HIS A 105 9.79 -15.73 2.43
C HIS A 105 8.66 -15.07 1.64
N ILE A 106 8.56 -13.73 1.68
CA ILE A 106 7.52 -13.00 0.98
C ILE A 106 7.56 -13.23 -0.54
N TYR A 107 8.75 -13.25 -1.15
CA TYR A 107 8.88 -13.51 -2.58
C TYR A 107 8.47 -14.94 -2.95
N LYS A 108 8.86 -15.93 -2.14
CA LYS A 108 8.42 -17.31 -2.35
C LYS A 108 6.92 -17.46 -2.25
N LYS A 109 6.29 -16.80 -1.25
CA LYS A 109 4.82 -16.76 -1.13
C LYS A 109 4.17 -16.09 -2.33
N THR A 110 4.76 -14.99 -2.82
CA THR A 110 4.28 -14.29 -4.00
C THR A 110 4.25 -15.20 -5.23
N ILE A 111 5.30 -16.00 -5.45
CA ILE A 111 5.37 -16.96 -6.56
C ILE A 111 4.19 -17.96 -6.51
N ASN A 112 3.77 -18.39 -5.33
CA ASN A 112 2.66 -19.33 -5.18
C ASN A 112 1.30 -18.76 -5.64
N TYR A 113 1.15 -17.42 -5.65
CA TYR A 113 -0.08 -16.76 -6.07
C TYR A 113 -0.10 -16.32 -7.54
N VAL A 114 1.04 -16.43 -8.27
CA VAL A 114 1.16 -15.99 -9.67
C VAL A 114 0.08 -16.59 -10.56
N ALA A 115 -0.08 -17.91 -10.53
CA ALA A 115 -1.01 -18.63 -11.40
C ALA A 115 -2.48 -18.30 -11.06
N THR A 116 -2.78 -18.08 -9.79
CA THR A 116 -4.15 -17.80 -9.31
C THR A 116 -4.57 -16.36 -9.57
N LEU A 117 -3.68 -15.40 -9.30
CA LEU A 117 -4.02 -13.99 -9.35
C LEU A 117 -3.74 -13.33 -10.70
N LYS A 118 -2.68 -13.75 -11.39
CA LYS A 118 -2.26 -13.24 -12.72
C LYS A 118 -2.16 -11.70 -12.74
N LEU A 119 -1.56 -11.13 -11.69
CA LEU A 119 -1.33 -9.70 -11.50
C LEU A 119 0.11 -9.32 -11.86
N ARG A 120 0.37 -8.03 -11.99
CA ARG A 120 1.72 -7.48 -12.11
C ARG A 120 2.51 -7.71 -10.82
N SER A 121 3.83 -7.73 -10.92
CA SER A 121 4.71 -8.13 -9.82
C SER A 121 4.50 -7.30 -8.54
N LEU A 122 4.36 -5.97 -8.64
CA LEU A 122 4.16 -5.12 -7.47
C LEU A 122 2.77 -5.31 -6.85
N ASP A 123 1.72 -5.38 -7.67
CA ASP A 123 0.36 -5.64 -7.20
C ASP A 123 0.27 -6.99 -6.51
N LEU A 124 0.94 -7.99 -7.09
CA LEU A 124 1.01 -9.33 -6.53
C LEU A 124 1.74 -9.34 -5.17
N LEU A 125 2.82 -8.55 -5.03
CA LEU A 125 3.53 -8.38 -3.76
C LEU A 125 2.63 -7.70 -2.71
N HIS A 126 1.92 -6.63 -3.06
CA HIS A 126 0.97 -5.98 -2.14
C HIS A 126 -0.09 -6.95 -1.63
N ILE A 127 -0.69 -7.72 -2.54
CA ILE A 127 -1.67 -8.74 -2.17
C ILE A 127 -1.05 -9.81 -1.28
N THR A 128 0.17 -10.24 -1.57
CA THR A 128 0.86 -11.23 -0.74
C THR A 128 1.10 -10.71 0.67
N TYR A 129 1.58 -9.46 0.81
CA TYR A 129 1.70 -8.82 2.12
C TYR A 129 0.36 -8.76 2.86
N ALA A 130 -0.70 -8.33 2.18
CA ALA A 130 -2.03 -8.24 2.77
C ALA A 130 -2.54 -9.61 3.25
N ILE A 131 -2.36 -10.67 2.46
CA ILE A 131 -2.73 -12.05 2.83
C ILE A 131 -1.92 -12.54 4.03
N GLU A 132 -0.60 -12.33 4.02
CA GLU A 132 0.25 -12.76 5.14
C GLU A 132 -0.07 -11.97 6.42
N PHE A 133 -0.39 -10.69 6.33
CA PHE A 133 -0.85 -9.90 7.47
C PHE A 133 -2.23 -10.36 7.96
N ALA A 134 -3.13 -10.75 7.05
CA ALA A 134 -4.44 -11.31 7.41
C ALA A 134 -4.28 -12.66 8.14
N LYS A 135 -3.40 -13.55 7.68
CA LYS A 135 -3.08 -14.81 8.36
C LYS A 135 -2.52 -14.61 9.77
N ARG A 136 -1.79 -13.51 9.99
CA ARG A 136 -1.27 -13.12 11.32
C ARG A 136 -2.32 -12.41 12.18
N GLY A 137 -3.54 -12.21 11.69
CA GLY A 137 -4.60 -11.47 12.38
C GLY A 137 -4.38 -9.97 12.49
N LEU A 138 -3.41 -9.41 11.74
CA LEU A 138 -3.08 -7.97 11.75
C LEU A 138 -4.05 -7.14 10.93
N VAL A 139 -4.62 -7.71 9.85
CA VAL A 139 -5.59 -7.04 9.01
C VAL A 139 -6.78 -7.94 8.69
N ASP A 140 -7.90 -7.35 8.38
CA ASP A 140 -9.12 -8.06 7.97
C ASP A 140 -9.67 -7.54 6.64
N MET A 141 -9.02 -6.51 6.07
CA MET A 141 -9.38 -5.97 4.77
C MET A 141 -8.19 -5.35 4.04
N PHE A 142 -8.30 -5.33 2.73
CA PHE A 142 -7.42 -4.65 1.80
C PHE A 142 -8.14 -3.46 1.18
N VAL A 143 -7.47 -2.33 1.14
CA VAL A 143 -8.00 -1.07 0.64
C VAL A 143 -7.14 -0.61 -0.54
N THR A 144 -7.75 -0.54 -1.71
CA THR A 144 -7.09 -0.14 -2.95
C THR A 144 -8.04 0.68 -3.83
N LEU A 145 -7.48 1.54 -4.65
CA LEU A 145 -8.16 2.26 -5.72
C LEU A 145 -7.90 1.63 -7.10
N ASP A 146 -7.08 0.59 -7.16
CA ASP A 146 -6.76 -0.09 -8.41
C ASP A 146 -7.92 -0.99 -8.84
N LYS A 147 -8.48 -0.67 -10.00
CA LYS A 147 -9.61 -1.43 -10.58
C LYS A 147 -9.24 -2.88 -10.90
N GLU A 148 -7.99 -3.14 -11.28
CA GLU A 148 -7.53 -4.51 -11.56
C GLU A 148 -7.59 -5.36 -10.29
N LEU A 149 -7.17 -4.80 -9.14
CA LEU A 149 -7.25 -5.46 -7.85
C LEU A 149 -8.70 -5.61 -7.36
N ILE A 150 -9.52 -4.57 -7.53
CA ILE A 150 -10.94 -4.61 -7.20
C ILE A 150 -11.66 -5.70 -8.01
N ASN A 151 -11.35 -5.84 -9.29
CA ASN A 151 -11.92 -6.90 -10.14
C ASN A 151 -11.54 -8.32 -9.70
N ARG A 152 -10.51 -8.48 -8.86
CA ARG A 152 -10.10 -9.76 -8.26
C ARG A 152 -10.72 -10.02 -6.88
N LYS A 153 -11.64 -9.17 -6.43
CA LYS A 153 -12.27 -9.22 -5.10
C LYS A 153 -12.69 -10.64 -4.69
N GLN A 154 -13.44 -11.35 -5.54
CA GLN A 154 -13.92 -12.69 -5.22
C GLN A 154 -12.78 -13.68 -4.94
N VAL A 155 -11.71 -13.62 -5.74
CA VAL A 155 -10.53 -14.49 -5.55
C VAL A 155 -9.81 -14.09 -4.26
N LEU A 156 -9.64 -12.81 -3.98
CA LEU A 156 -9.00 -12.32 -2.77
C LEU A 156 -9.79 -12.68 -1.51
N GLU A 157 -11.11 -12.60 -1.57
CA GLU A 157 -11.99 -13.02 -0.47
C GLU A 157 -11.91 -14.54 -0.21
N SER A 158 -11.75 -15.35 -1.25
CA SER A 158 -11.51 -16.80 -1.09
C SER A 158 -10.17 -17.12 -0.44
N LEU A 159 -9.21 -16.18 -0.51
CA LEU A 159 -7.91 -16.25 0.18
C LEU A 159 -7.94 -15.62 1.59
N GLY A 160 -9.14 -15.23 2.07
CA GLY A 160 -9.34 -14.67 3.41
C GLY A 160 -9.11 -13.17 3.52
N LEU A 161 -9.02 -12.44 2.39
CA LEU A 161 -8.75 -11.01 2.36
C LEU A 161 -9.96 -10.24 1.80
N LYS A 162 -10.73 -9.57 2.66
CA LYS A 162 -11.82 -8.71 2.20
C LYS A 162 -11.28 -7.51 1.44
N VAL A 163 -11.87 -7.18 0.30
CA VAL A 163 -11.52 -5.99 -0.48
C VAL A 163 -12.58 -4.92 -0.28
N MET A 164 -12.13 -3.74 0.14
CA MET A 164 -13.01 -2.58 0.27
C MET A 164 -13.27 -1.98 -1.11
N ASP A 165 -14.53 -1.93 -1.50
CA ASP A 165 -15.00 -1.44 -2.78
C ASP A 165 -15.83 -0.17 -2.57
N PHE A 166 -15.52 0.90 -3.33
CA PHE A 166 -16.23 2.19 -3.32
C PHE A 166 -16.72 2.59 -4.72
N SER A 167 -16.80 1.61 -5.64
CA SER A 167 -17.35 1.84 -6.98
C SER A 167 -18.84 2.16 -6.97
#